data_549972adb4b7510c5679b07b1136ca44
#
_entry.id   549972adb4b7510c5679b07b1136ca44
#
_cell.length_a   1.000
_cell.length_b   1.000
_cell.length_c   1.000
_cell.angle_alpha   90.00
_cell.angle_beta   90.00
_cell.angle_gamma   90.00
#
_symmetry.space_group_name_H-M   'P 1'
#
loop_
_entity.id
_entity.type
_entity.pdbx_description
1 polymer ?
#
loop_
_entity_poly.entity_id
_entity_poly.type
_entity_poly.pdbx_seq_one_letter_code
_entity_poly.pdbx_strand_id
1 'polypeptide(L)'
;MMAPNWLDKPLPLHATSGGKAFLAWLGRDERDAILPAELPRYTDHTVTDREELERELAEARRTGFAMCDREYEEFSSGSSAAVLNSRRSPIAVVNVWGPAAMNSARRLREMGREAVQTAGEIRDLLAP
;
A
#
# COMPACT_ATOMS: atom_id res chain seq x y z
N MET A 1 16.27 10.88 -16.14
CA MET A 1 15.68 9.54 -16.07
C MET A 1 14.17 9.65 -16.26
N MET A 2 13.64 8.89 -17.20
CA MET A 2 12.20 8.88 -17.43
C MET A 2 11.52 7.97 -16.42
N ALA A 3 10.41 8.42 -15.87
CA ALA A 3 9.59 7.57 -15.01
C ALA A 3 9.08 6.37 -15.83
N PRO A 4 9.05 5.17 -15.25
CA PRO A 4 8.50 4.02 -15.96
C PRO A 4 7.03 4.23 -16.27
N ASN A 5 6.61 3.72 -17.41
CA ASN A 5 5.21 3.77 -17.82
C ASN A 5 4.45 2.61 -17.16
N TRP A 6 3.58 2.93 -16.22
CA TRP A 6 2.79 1.94 -15.50
C TRP A 6 1.37 1.76 -16.08
N LEU A 7 1.04 2.53 -17.11
CA LEU A 7 -0.26 2.39 -17.77
C LEU A 7 -0.41 0.98 -18.34
N ASP A 8 -1.55 0.37 -18.09
CA ASP A 8 -1.90 -0.97 -18.58
C ASP A 8 -1.00 -2.10 -18.06
N LYS A 9 -0.22 -1.84 -17.00
CA LYS A 9 0.60 -2.87 -16.35
C LYS A 9 0.04 -3.17 -14.96
N PRO A 10 -0.14 -4.44 -14.62
CA PRO A 10 -0.55 -4.79 -13.26
C PRO A 10 0.60 -4.48 -12.29
N LEU A 11 0.28 -3.80 -11.19
CA LEU A 11 1.23 -3.54 -10.11
C LEU A 11 1.10 -4.65 -9.07
N PRO A 12 2.22 -5.12 -8.50
CA PRO A 12 2.16 -6.17 -7.49
C PRO A 12 1.55 -5.65 -6.20
N LEU A 13 0.62 -6.42 -5.63
CA LEU A 13 -0.08 -6.02 -4.41
C LEU A 13 0.80 -6.07 -3.17
N HIS A 14 1.77 -6.97 -3.14
CA HIS A 14 2.65 -7.13 -1.97
C HIS A 14 3.85 -6.19 -1.95
N ALA A 15 4.15 -5.54 -3.06
CA ALA A 15 5.35 -4.72 -3.21
C ALA A 15 5.05 -3.24 -3.48
N THR A 16 3.80 -2.82 -3.32
CA THR A 16 3.38 -1.43 -3.46
C THR A 16 2.60 -1.01 -2.22
N SER A 17 2.70 0.27 -1.85
CA SER A 17 1.96 0.78 -0.69
C SER A 17 0.46 0.72 -0.93
N GLY A 18 0.01 1.03 -2.16
CA GLY A 18 -1.41 0.95 -2.52
C GLY A 18 -1.94 -0.47 -2.46
N GLY A 19 -1.16 -1.44 -2.95
CA GLY A 19 -1.53 -2.85 -2.87
C GLY A 19 -1.64 -3.33 -1.43
N LYS A 20 -0.67 -2.99 -0.60
CA LYS A 20 -0.70 -3.35 0.82
C LYS A 20 -1.87 -2.68 1.55
N ALA A 21 -2.15 -1.41 1.26
CA ALA A 21 -3.28 -0.70 1.86
C ALA A 21 -4.61 -1.39 1.51
N PHE A 22 -4.74 -1.86 0.28
CA PHE A 22 -5.90 -2.62 -0.15
C PHE A 22 -5.98 -3.98 0.55
N LEU A 23 -4.89 -4.75 0.51
CA LEU A 23 -4.82 -6.09 1.11
C LEU A 23 -5.12 -6.08 2.60
N ALA A 24 -4.74 -5.02 3.31
CA ALA A 24 -4.87 -4.92 4.76
C ALA A 24 -6.33 -5.07 5.22
N TRP A 25 -7.30 -4.69 4.39
CA TRP A 25 -8.71 -4.68 4.74
C TRP A 25 -9.50 -5.85 4.15
N LEU A 26 -8.81 -6.80 3.52
CA LEU A 26 -9.40 -8.06 3.07
C LEU A 26 -9.26 -9.12 4.16
N GLY A 27 -10.12 -10.13 4.13
CA GLY A 27 -9.94 -11.32 4.97
C GLY A 27 -8.77 -12.18 4.48
N ARG A 28 -8.23 -13.02 5.34
CA ARG A 28 -7.09 -13.88 4.99
C ARG A 28 -7.38 -14.73 3.76
N ASP A 29 -8.58 -15.31 3.69
CA ASP A 29 -8.96 -16.17 2.56
C ASP A 29 -9.01 -15.37 1.25
N GLU A 30 -9.50 -14.13 1.30
CA GLU A 30 -9.53 -13.26 0.13
C GLU A 30 -8.11 -12.92 -0.33
N ARG A 31 -7.21 -12.63 0.61
CA ARG A 31 -5.81 -12.37 0.27
C ARG A 31 -5.15 -13.59 -0.36
N ASP A 32 -5.41 -14.78 0.20
CA ASP A 32 -4.85 -16.02 -0.33
C ASP A 32 -5.33 -16.30 -1.75
N ALA A 33 -6.57 -15.89 -2.07
CA ALA A 33 -7.14 -16.12 -3.40
C ALA A 33 -6.49 -15.23 -4.48
N ILE A 34 -6.00 -14.04 -4.12
CA ILE A 34 -5.49 -13.09 -5.10
C ILE A 34 -3.96 -12.97 -5.11
N LEU A 35 -3.28 -13.39 -4.03
CA LEU A 35 -1.83 -13.36 -3.98
C LEU A 35 -1.25 -14.65 -4.57
N PRO A 36 -0.12 -14.56 -5.30
CA PRO A 36 0.56 -15.76 -5.77
C PRO A 36 1.09 -16.57 -4.59
N ALA A 37 1.24 -17.89 -4.79
CA ALA A 37 1.78 -18.79 -3.76
C ALA A 37 3.18 -18.37 -3.33
N GLU A 38 4.00 -17.93 -4.28
CA GLU A 38 5.31 -17.37 -4.02
C GLU A 38 5.27 -15.88 -4.37
N LEU A 39 5.65 -15.03 -3.42
CA LEU A 39 5.68 -13.58 -3.63
C LEU A 39 6.94 -13.22 -4.42
N PRO A 40 6.81 -12.68 -5.66
CA PRO A 40 7.98 -12.33 -6.46
C PRO A 40 8.84 -11.26 -5.81
N ARG A 41 10.15 -11.39 -5.96
CA ARG A 41 11.12 -10.40 -5.52
C ARG A 41 11.43 -9.45 -6.67
N TYR A 42 11.31 -8.16 -6.42
CA TYR A 42 11.61 -7.12 -7.42
C TYR A 42 12.88 -6.34 -7.06
N THR A 43 13.15 -6.18 -5.77
CA THR A 43 14.36 -5.53 -5.26
C THR A 43 14.84 -6.30 -4.03
N ASP A 44 15.97 -5.90 -3.48
CA ASP A 44 16.46 -6.48 -2.22
C ASP A 44 15.54 -6.13 -1.03
N HIS A 45 14.65 -5.16 -1.19
CA HIS A 45 13.75 -4.71 -0.14
C HIS A 45 12.36 -5.36 -0.21
N THR A 46 12.05 -6.09 -1.27
CA THR A 46 10.72 -6.72 -1.43
C THR A 46 10.46 -7.72 -0.31
N VAL A 47 9.30 -7.60 0.33
CA VAL A 47 8.83 -8.60 1.30
C VAL A 47 8.36 -9.81 0.52
N THR A 48 9.03 -10.94 0.72
CA THR A 48 8.72 -12.21 0.03
C THR A 48 8.25 -13.30 0.98
N ASP A 49 8.37 -13.07 2.29
CA ASP A 49 7.85 -13.98 3.30
C ASP A 49 6.40 -13.62 3.62
N ARG A 50 5.50 -14.58 3.49
CA ARG A 50 4.07 -14.35 3.68
C ARG A 50 3.74 -13.91 5.10
N GLU A 51 4.37 -14.48 6.11
CA GLU A 51 4.09 -14.11 7.49
C GLU A 51 4.59 -12.70 7.82
N GLU A 52 5.70 -12.30 7.22
CA GLU A 52 6.19 -10.92 7.33
C GLU A 52 5.19 -9.95 6.68
N LEU A 53 4.67 -10.29 5.51
CA LEU A 53 3.65 -9.49 4.85
C LEU A 53 2.40 -9.37 5.75
N GLU A 54 1.95 -10.47 6.35
CA GLU A 54 0.77 -10.44 7.23
C GLU A 54 0.99 -9.53 8.45
N ARG A 55 2.20 -9.49 8.99
CA ARG A 55 2.52 -8.55 10.07
C ARG A 55 2.44 -7.09 9.62
N GLU A 56 2.94 -6.79 8.43
CA GLU A 56 2.84 -5.44 7.86
C GLU A 56 1.39 -5.04 7.61
N LEU A 57 0.58 -5.97 7.13
CA LEU A 57 -0.84 -5.72 6.90
C LEU A 57 -1.59 -5.47 8.21
N ALA A 58 -1.26 -6.20 9.27
CA ALA A 58 -1.83 -5.97 10.60
C ALA A 58 -1.47 -4.59 11.12
N GLU A 59 -0.22 -4.16 10.92
CA GLU A 59 0.21 -2.81 11.28
C GLU A 59 -0.51 -1.75 10.46
N ALA A 60 -0.73 -2.00 9.17
CA ALA A 60 -1.48 -1.08 8.32
C ALA A 60 -2.93 -0.93 8.79
N ARG A 61 -3.56 -2.01 9.27
CA ARG A 61 -4.90 -1.92 9.87
C ARG A 61 -4.88 -1.08 11.13
N ARG A 62 -3.84 -1.20 11.92
CA ARG A 62 -3.70 -0.45 13.18
C ARG A 62 -3.51 1.04 12.94
N THR A 63 -2.66 1.41 11.99
CA THR A 63 -2.31 2.81 11.72
C THR A 63 -3.23 3.47 10.71
N GLY A 64 -3.86 2.70 9.84
CA GLY A 64 -4.68 3.18 8.73
C GLY A 64 -3.92 3.34 7.42
N PHE A 65 -2.60 3.15 7.40
CA PHE A 65 -1.82 3.30 6.18
C PHE A 65 -0.74 2.22 6.05
N ALA A 66 -0.35 1.94 4.82
CA ALA A 66 0.76 1.06 4.49
C ALA A 66 1.90 1.86 3.88
N MET A 67 3.12 1.36 4.04
CA MET A 67 4.32 1.98 3.48
C MET A 67 5.03 1.00 2.55
N CYS A 68 5.67 1.55 1.53
CA CYS A 68 6.54 0.80 0.62
C CYS A 68 7.81 1.61 0.44
N ASP A 69 8.95 1.06 0.88
CA ASP A 69 10.24 1.72 0.74
C ASP A 69 11.11 0.91 -0.20
N ARG A 70 11.15 1.29 -1.48
CA ARG A 70 11.98 0.68 -2.52
C ARG A 70 11.72 -0.82 -2.74
N GLU A 71 10.51 -1.27 -2.47
CA GLU A 71 10.17 -2.69 -2.54
C GLU A 71 9.82 -3.18 -3.94
N TYR A 72 9.37 -2.28 -4.80
CA TYR A 72 9.07 -2.58 -6.20
C TYR A 72 10.13 -2.01 -7.13
N GLU A 73 10.56 -0.78 -6.86
CA GLU A 73 11.61 -0.09 -7.60
C GLU A 73 12.52 0.61 -6.61
N GLU A 74 13.83 0.53 -6.83
CA GLU A 74 14.80 1.07 -5.88
C GLU A 74 14.79 2.59 -5.77
N PHE A 75 14.19 3.27 -6.74
CA PHE A 75 14.16 4.74 -6.77
C PHE A 75 12.87 5.34 -6.22
N SER A 76 11.88 4.55 -5.86
CA SER A 76 10.60 5.08 -5.38
C SER A 76 10.18 4.52 -4.03
N SER A 77 9.48 5.34 -3.27
CA SER A 77 8.87 4.94 -2.01
C SER A 77 7.57 5.73 -1.81
N GLY A 78 6.68 5.20 -0.99
CA GLY A 78 5.39 5.86 -0.78
C GLY A 78 4.63 5.31 0.40
N SER A 79 3.52 5.97 0.68
CA SER A 79 2.56 5.58 1.71
C SER A 79 1.16 5.70 1.14
N SER A 80 0.27 4.81 1.57
CA SER A 80 -1.09 4.74 1.02
C SER A 80 -2.10 4.38 2.09
N ALA A 81 -3.31 4.90 1.96
CA ALA A 81 -4.41 4.57 2.85
C ALA A 81 -5.64 4.17 2.02
N ALA A 82 -6.36 3.18 2.51
CA ALA A 82 -7.58 2.74 1.85
C ALA A 82 -8.75 3.63 2.23
N VAL A 83 -9.63 3.89 1.25
CA VAL A 83 -10.94 4.46 1.49
C VAL A 83 -11.89 3.31 1.73
N LEU A 84 -12.52 3.26 2.90
CA LEU A 84 -13.37 2.16 3.30
C LEU A 84 -14.84 2.55 3.20
N ASN A 85 -15.69 1.61 2.79
CA ASN A 85 -17.13 1.80 2.86
C ASN A 85 -17.67 1.52 4.27
N SER A 86 -18.99 1.58 4.45
CA SER A 86 -19.63 1.34 5.76
C SER A 86 -19.40 -0.06 6.30
N ARG A 87 -19.04 -1.02 5.45
CA ARG A 87 -18.72 -2.40 5.83
C ARG A 87 -17.23 -2.61 6.08
N ARG A 88 -16.45 -1.53 6.05
CA ARG A 88 -15.00 -1.54 6.19
C ARG A 88 -14.30 -2.33 5.07
N SER A 89 -14.91 -2.34 3.89
CA SER A 89 -14.29 -2.91 2.69
C SER A 89 -13.59 -1.79 1.91
N PRO A 90 -12.41 -2.05 1.36
CA PRO A 90 -11.68 -1.03 0.60
C PRO A 90 -12.33 -0.81 -0.76
N ILE A 91 -12.69 0.43 -1.06
CA ILE A 91 -13.32 0.81 -2.34
C ILE A 91 -12.42 1.70 -3.19
N ALA A 92 -11.39 2.27 -2.59
CA ALA A 92 -10.40 3.09 -3.27
C ALA A 92 -9.15 3.17 -2.41
N VAL A 93 -8.08 3.69 -2.98
CA VAL A 93 -6.81 3.88 -2.27
C VAL A 93 -6.27 5.26 -2.59
N VAL A 94 -5.80 5.96 -1.56
CA VAL A 94 -5.06 7.22 -1.70
C VAL A 94 -3.58 6.89 -1.65
N ASN A 95 -2.85 7.23 -2.70
CA ASN A 95 -1.41 7.00 -2.80
C ASN A 95 -0.65 8.32 -2.72
N VAL A 96 0.42 8.34 -1.91
CA VAL A 96 1.39 9.44 -1.90
C VAL A 96 2.75 8.80 -2.09
N TRP A 97 3.44 9.12 -3.17
CA TRP A 97 4.74 8.53 -3.45
C TRP A 97 5.66 9.52 -4.14
N GLY A 98 6.95 9.21 -4.12
CA GLY A 98 7.97 10.04 -4.74
C GLY A 98 9.35 9.37 -4.73
N PRO A 99 10.42 10.12 -5.07
CA PRO A 99 11.77 9.59 -5.07
C PRO A 99 12.18 9.07 -3.69
N ALA A 100 12.71 7.85 -3.62
CA ALA A 100 13.12 7.24 -2.36
C ALA A 100 14.17 8.08 -1.63
N ALA A 101 15.06 8.74 -2.37
CA ALA A 101 16.10 9.58 -1.80
C ALA A 101 15.55 10.76 -0.99
N MET A 102 14.31 11.17 -1.25
CA MET A 102 13.67 12.30 -0.56
C MET A 102 12.73 11.85 0.57
N ASN A 103 12.53 10.55 0.74
CA ASN A 103 11.54 10.00 1.64
C ASN A 103 12.19 9.13 2.73
N SER A 104 12.60 9.75 3.83
CA SER A 104 13.03 9.02 5.02
C SER A 104 11.86 8.22 5.62
N ALA A 105 12.16 7.29 6.51
CA ALA A 105 11.13 6.56 7.25
C ALA A 105 10.17 7.51 7.98
N ARG A 106 10.69 8.59 8.55
CA ARG A 106 9.88 9.62 9.20
C ARG A 106 8.94 10.28 8.21
N ARG A 107 9.45 10.65 7.02
CA ARG A 107 8.64 11.28 5.98
C ARG A 107 7.55 10.34 5.47
N LEU A 108 7.87 9.06 5.30
CA LEU A 108 6.88 8.06 4.90
C LEU A 108 5.74 7.95 5.91
N ARG A 109 6.04 8.05 7.20
CA ARG A 109 5.00 8.02 8.23
C ARG A 109 4.13 9.29 8.18
N GLU A 110 4.73 10.45 7.95
CA GLU A 110 3.99 11.71 7.78
C GLU A 110 3.06 11.63 6.56
N MET A 111 3.56 11.12 5.43
CA MET A 111 2.78 10.91 4.22
C MET A 111 1.61 9.95 4.48
N GLY A 112 1.86 8.91 5.26
CA GLY A 112 0.83 7.94 5.64
C GLY A 112 -0.30 8.60 6.43
N ARG A 113 0.02 9.44 7.40
CA ARG A 113 -0.99 10.16 8.17
C ARG A 113 -1.79 11.12 7.30
N GLU A 114 -1.14 11.80 6.37
CA GLU A 114 -1.82 12.66 5.39
C GLU A 114 -2.77 11.85 4.50
N ALA A 115 -2.33 10.67 4.06
CA ALA A 115 -3.17 9.78 3.25
C ALA A 115 -4.40 9.30 4.02
N VAL A 116 -4.25 8.97 5.30
CA VAL A 116 -5.36 8.57 6.17
C VAL A 116 -6.40 9.69 6.28
N GLN A 117 -5.93 10.92 6.50
CA GLN A 117 -6.83 12.07 6.60
C GLN A 117 -7.59 12.27 5.29
N THR A 118 -6.90 12.25 4.17
CA THR A 118 -7.52 12.40 2.85
C THR A 118 -8.50 11.28 2.56
N ALA A 119 -8.16 10.04 2.90
CA ALA A 119 -9.06 8.89 2.72
C ALA A 119 -10.34 9.06 3.54
N GLY A 120 -10.23 9.59 4.76
CA GLY A 120 -11.39 9.90 5.60
C GLY A 120 -12.28 10.98 5.00
N GLU A 121 -11.69 12.03 4.44
CA GLU A 121 -12.42 13.10 3.77
C GLU A 121 -13.18 12.58 2.53
N ILE A 122 -12.52 11.72 1.74
CA ILE A 122 -13.16 11.11 0.57
C ILE A 122 -14.32 10.22 1.01
N ARG A 123 -14.11 9.42 2.04
CA ARG A 123 -15.18 8.57 2.59
C ARG A 123 -16.39 9.39 2.99
N ASP A 124 -16.18 10.52 3.68
CA ASP A 124 -17.25 11.39 4.12
C ASP A 124 -18.02 11.98 2.95
N LEU A 125 -17.36 12.27 1.84
CA LEU A 125 -18.00 12.76 0.62
C LEU A 125 -18.83 11.68 -0.08
N LEU A 126 -18.44 10.42 0.06
CA LEU A 126 -19.11 9.28 -0.58
C LEU A 126 -20.23 8.70 0.29
N ALA A 127 -20.20 8.96 1.59
CA ALA A 127 -21.23 8.47 2.50
C ALA A 127 -22.55 9.21 2.29
N PRO A 128 -23.71 8.51 2.21
CA PRO A 128 -25.00 9.17 2.13
C PRO A 128 -25.35 9.85 3.45
#